data_d918b2fb004e428b7fc98464a13f41bc
#
_entry.id   d918b2fb004e428b7fc98464a13f41bc
#
_cell.length_a   1.000
_cell.length_b   1.000
_cell.length_c   1.000
_cell.angle_alpha   90.00
_cell.angle_beta   90.00
_cell.angle_gamma   90.00
#
_symmetry.space_group_name_H-M   'P 1'
#
loop_
_entity.id
_entity.type
_entity.pdbx_description
1 polymer ?
#
loop_
_entity_poly.entity_id
_entity_poly.type
_entity_poly.pdbx_seq_one_letter_code
_entity_poly.pdbx_strand_id
1 'polypeptide(L)' 'MKDMVHHPAHYCYSEYEPKDVIRAWGLNFNLGSAVKYIARAGRKDDILQELNKAKQFIEFEIEAIEKERGKV' A
#
# COMPACT_ATOMS: atom_id res chain seq x y z
N MET A 1 9.03 -24.18 -0.69
CA MET A 1 8.44 -23.59 -1.91
C MET A 1 7.41 -22.55 -1.52
N LYS A 2 7.43 -21.41 -2.20
CA LYS A 2 6.47 -20.36 -1.89
C LYS A 2 5.11 -20.66 -2.48
N ASP A 3 4.07 -20.35 -1.70
CA ASP A 3 2.69 -20.52 -2.14
C ASP A 3 2.29 -19.28 -2.95
N MET A 4 2.22 -19.44 -4.26
CA MET A 4 1.93 -18.33 -5.16
C MET A 4 0.51 -17.79 -5.05
N VAL A 5 -0.39 -18.54 -4.40
CA VAL A 5 -1.75 -18.07 -4.18
C VAL A 5 -1.79 -17.10 -3.02
N HIS A 6 -1.16 -17.46 -1.90
CA HIS A 6 -1.14 -16.63 -0.70
C HIS A 6 0.02 -15.64 -0.68
N HIS A 7 1.08 -15.94 -1.42
CA HIS A 7 2.28 -15.12 -1.46
C HIS A 7 2.67 -14.86 -2.91
N PRO A 8 1.96 -13.93 -3.59
CA PRO A 8 2.27 -13.61 -4.99
C PRO A 8 3.73 -13.21 -5.17
N ALA A 9 4.32 -13.61 -6.30
CA ALA A 9 5.74 -13.41 -6.55
C ALA A 9 6.18 -11.94 -6.41
N HIS A 10 5.34 -10.99 -6.83
CA HIS A 10 5.70 -9.58 -6.77
C HIS A 10 5.72 -9.02 -5.35
N TYR A 11 5.34 -9.82 -4.35
CA TYR A 11 5.43 -9.45 -2.94
C TYR A 11 6.42 -10.32 -2.17
N CYS A 12 7.01 -11.32 -2.83
CA CYS A 12 7.86 -12.32 -2.14
C CYS A 12 9.34 -12.04 -2.31
N TYR A 13 9.72 -10.78 -2.46
CA TYR A 13 11.12 -10.39 -2.63
C TYR A 13 11.84 -10.13 -1.31
N SER A 14 11.12 -10.17 -0.21
CA SER A 14 11.73 -9.96 1.09
C SER A 14 11.03 -10.82 2.14
N GLU A 15 11.60 -10.80 3.34
CA GLU A 15 11.06 -11.49 4.50
C GLU A 15 9.70 -10.94 4.92
N TYR A 16 9.50 -9.64 4.70
CA TYR A 16 8.28 -8.96 5.10
C TYR A 16 7.43 -8.66 3.88
N GLU A 17 6.15 -9.04 3.95
CA GLU A 17 5.20 -8.74 2.88
C GLU A 17 4.35 -7.54 3.28
N PRO A 18 3.77 -6.83 2.30
CA PRO A 18 2.93 -5.66 2.63
C PRO A 18 1.82 -5.97 3.63
N LYS A 19 1.19 -7.15 3.54
CA LYS A 19 0.13 -7.50 4.47
C LYS A 19 0.61 -7.56 5.92
N ASP A 20 1.87 -7.98 6.11
CA ASP A 20 2.44 -8.08 7.45
C ASP A 20 2.69 -6.69 8.04
N VAL A 21 3.22 -5.80 7.22
CA VAL A 21 3.47 -4.41 7.63
C VAL A 21 2.16 -3.69 7.93
N ILE A 22 1.18 -3.84 7.04
CA ILE A 22 -0.12 -3.20 7.19
C ILE A 22 -0.76 -3.62 8.51
N ARG A 23 -0.72 -4.90 8.81
CA ARG A 23 -1.29 -5.41 10.05
C ARG A 23 -0.49 -4.96 11.27
N ALA A 24 0.84 -5.08 11.20
CA ALA A 24 1.71 -4.75 12.33
C ALA A 24 1.61 -3.27 12.72
N TRP A 25 1.46 -2.40 11.74
CA TRP A 25 1.40 -0.95 11.97
C TRP A 25 -0.03 -0.44 12.14
N GLY A 26 -1.01 -1.31 12.02
CA GLY A 26 -2.41 -0.90 12.17
C GLY A 26 -2.86 0.11 11.13
N LEU A 27 -2.40 -0.05 9.90
CA LEU A 27 -2.72 0.90 8.83
C LEU A 27 -4.16 0.70 8.34
N ASN A 28 -4.83 1.80 8.06
CA ASN A 28 -6.17 1.76 7.50
C ASN A 28 -6.12 1.45 6.00
N PHE A 29 -7.28 1.44 5.35
CA PHE A 29 -7.37 1.07 3.94
C PHE A 29 -6.50 1.96 3.05
N ASN A 30 -6.57 3.28 3.22
CA ASN A 30 -5.81 4.19 2.36
C ASN A 30 -4.31 4.03 2.56
N LEU A 31 -3.86 4.01 3.81
CA LEU A 31 -2.43 3.88 4.11
C LEU A 31 -1.92 2.49 3.71
N GLY A 32 -2.72 1.46 3.96
CA GLY A 32 -2.36 0.11 3.55
C GLY A 32 -2.27 -0.02 2.03
N SER A 33 -3.21 0.61 1.31
CA SER A 33 -3.17 0.59 -0.15
C SER A 33 -1.92 1.30 -0.67
N ALA A 34 -1.55 2.42 -0.06
CA ALA A 34 -0.33 3.13 -0.45
C ALA A 34 0.89 2.23 -0.28
N VAL A 35 0.98 1.52 0.86
CA VAL A 35 2.08 0.59 1.11
C VAL A 35 2.12 -0.51 0.05
N LYS A 36 0.96 -1.06 -0.32
CA LYS A 36 0.89 -2.10 -1.35
C LYS A 36 1.44 -1.62 -2.68
N TYR A 37 1.04 -0.42 -3.10
CA TYR A 37 1.49 0.11 -4.39
C TYR A 37 2.97 0.48 -4.36
N ILE A 38 3.47 0.97 -3.24
CA ILE A 38 4.89 1.23 -3.08
C ILE A 38 5.68 -0.08 -3.21
N ALA A 39 5.21 -1.14 -2.57
CA ALA A 39 5.87 -2.44 -2.62
C ALA A 39 5.91 -3.03 -4.04
N ARG A 40 4.89 -2.72 -4.86
CA ARG A 40 4.80 -3.24 -6.23
C ARG A 40 5.56 -2.40 -7.24
N ALA A 41 5.91 -1.17 -6.88
CA ALA A 41 6.50 -0.22 -7.83
C ALA A 41 7.75 -0.80 -8.48
N GLY A 42 7.71 -0.89 -9.80
CA GLY A 42 8.83 -1.43 -10.58
C GLY A 42 8.98 -2.95 -10.53
N ARG A 43 8.08 -3.67 -9.84
CA ARG A 43 8.17 -5.13 -9.71
C ARG A 43 7.07 -5.85 -10.48
N LYS A 44 5.92 -5.23 -10.65
CA LYS A 44 4.81 -5.82 -11.37
C LYS A 44 4.44 -5.00 -12.60
N ASP A 45 4.16 -3.73 -12.39
CA ASP A 45 3.76 -2.81 -13.44
C ASP A 45 4.73 -1.66 -13.52
N ASP A 46 4.45 -0.71 -14.40
CA ASP A 46 5.29 0.47 -14.55
C ASP A 46 5.45 1.19 -13.21
N ILE A 47 6.69 1.54 -12.87
CA ILE A 47 6.99 2.14 -11.58
C ILE A 47 6.23 3.46 -11.36
N LEU A 48 6.16 4.31 -12.38
CA LEU A 48 5.46 5.59 -12.24
C LEU A 48 3.97 5.40 -12.04
N GLN A 49 3.39 4.41 -12.73
CA GLN A 49 1.98 4.10 -12.57
C GLN A 49 1.68 3.68 -11.14
N GLU A 50 2.49 2.80 -10.59
CA GLU A 50 2.28 2.31 -9.22
C GLU A 50 2.52 3.41 -8.19
N LEU A 51 3.53 4.25 -8.40
CA LEU A 51 3.79 5.36 -7.48
C LEU A 51 2.67 6.38 -7.51
N ASN A 52 2.07 6.62 -8.68
CA ASN A 52 0.93 7.54 -8.76
C ASN A 52 -0.30 6.97 -8.05
N LYS A 53 -0.48 5.65 -8.09
CA LYS A 53 -1.56 5.02 -7.32
C LYS A 53 -1.32 5.17 -5.83
N ALA A 54 -0.09 4.95 -5.39
CA ALA A 54 0.25 5.13 -3.98
C ALA A 54 -0.02 6.57 -3.54
N LYS A 55 0.39 7.53 -4.37
CA LYS A 55 0.15 8.95 -4.11
C LYS A 55 -1.34 9.24 -3.98
N GLN A 56 -2.17 8.65 -4.84
CA GLN A 56 -3.61 8.87 -4.81
C GLN A 56 -4.22 8.42 -3.48
N PHE A 57 -3.78 7.26 -2.97
CA PHE A 57 -4.30 6.78 -1.69
C PHE A 57 -3.82 7.62 -0.53
N ILE A 58 -2.60 8.15 -0.61
CA ILE A 58 -2.11 9.09 0.40
C ILE A 58 -2.97 10.35 0.37
N GLU A 59 -3.30 10.86 -0.80
CA GLU A 59 -4.16 12.04 -0.94
C GLU A 59 -5.55 11.79 -0.38
N PHE A 60 -6.12 10.61 -0.63
CA PHE A 60 -7.41 10.24 -0.05
C PHE A 60 -7.36 10.32 1.47
N GLU A 61 -6.26 9.86 2.06
CA GLU A 61 -6.14 9.87 3.52
C GLU A 61 -6.00 11.30 4.05
N ILE A 62 -5.21 12.11 3.38
CA ILE A 62 -5.06 13.52 3.75
C ILE A 62 -6.41 14.22 3.71
N GLU A 63 -7.18 14.01 2.64
CA GLU A 63 -8.50 14.61 2.50
C GLU A 63 -9.44 14.16 3.61
N ALA A 64 -9.40 12.88 3.96
CA ALA A 64 -10.25 12.35 5.01
C ALA A 64 -9.93 13.00 6.37
N ILE A 65 -8.63 13.14 6.66
CA ILE A 65 -8.20 13.76 7.92
C ILE A 65 -8.57 15.25 7.95
N GLU A 66 -8.35 15.93 6.83
CA GLU A 66 -8.70 17.36 6.74
C GLU A 66 -10.19 17.56 6.94
N LYS A 67 -11.00 16.69 6.33
CA LYS A 67 -12.45 16.75 6.45
C LYS A 67 -12.89 16.55 7.90
N GLU A 68 -12.29 15.59 8.59
CA GLU A 68 -12.58 15.36 10.00
C GLU A 68 -12.20 16.54 10.87
N ARG A 69 -11.02 17.13 10.60
CA ARG A 69 -10.54 18.28 11.37
C ARG A 69 -11.36 19.53 11.09
N GLY A 70 -11.97 19.60 9.91
CA GLY A 70 -12.83 20.71 9.55
C GLY A 70 -14.22 20.63 10.15
N LYS A 71 -14.57 19.49 10.73
CA LYS A 71 -15.85 19.32 11.44
C LYS A 71 -15.68 19.85 12.83
N VAL A 72 -16.29 20.92 13.12
CA VAL A 72 -16.17 21.54 14.44
C VAL A 72 -17.50 21.53 15.12
#